data_da651e029222c9e44571d5ebb1e313c3
#
_entry.id   da651e029222c9e44571d5ebb1e313c3
#
_cell.length_a   1.000
_cell.length_b   1.000
_cell.length_c   1.000
_cell.angle_alpha   90.00
_cell.angle_beta   90.00
_cell.angle_gamma   90.00
#
_symmetry.space_group_name_H-M   'P 1'
#
loop_
_entity.id
_entity.type
_entity.pdbx_description
1 polymer ?
#
loop_
_entity_poly.entity_id
_entity_poly.type
_entity_poly.pdbx_seq_one_letter_code
_entity_poly.pdbx_strand_id
1 'polypeptide(L)'
;MPCGDCTGCCISGYSIQLRPQDERALARIPAELLVQAPGFPRGHLTMAPRPDGVCQMLDAGKCTIYADRPQTCLDYDCRIFTAAGLEAGKTVIDRRVRQWRFTYPTRADREAHDAVLAAASFIRSKRGSFPANRAPTAPTGIAVLAIKVYDVFLDPGAVSRSDTEIATAIVEASRTFDAGAQH
;
A
#
# COMPACT_ATOMS: atom_id res chain seq x y z
N MET A 1 4.09 8.74 8.31
CA MET A 1 3.63 8.23 9.62
C MET A 1 4.83 8.05 10.55
N PRO A 2 4.78 8.52 11.78
CA PRO A 2 5.85 8.26 12.73
C PRO A 2 5.78 6.79 13.17
N CYS A 3 6.72 5.97 12.69
CA CYS A 3 6.80 4.56 13.07
C CYS A 3 7.41 4.35 14.47
N GLY A 4 7.91 5.41 15.11
CA GLY A 4 8.65 5.31 16.37
C GLY A 4 9.80 4.32 16.23
N ASP A 5 9.90 3.40 17.17
CA ASP A 5 10.94 2.36 17.18
C ASP A 5 10.56 1.11 16.33
N CYS A 6 9.48 1.19 15.53
CA CYS A 6 9.05 0.07 14.71
C CYS A 6 9.94 -0.09 13.48
N THR A 7 10.55 -1.25 13.33
CA THR A 7 11.37 -1.64 12.19
C THR A 7 10.70 -2.71 11.29
N GLY A 8 9.40 -2.94 11.47
CA GLY A 8 8.67 -4.04 10.82
C GLY A 8 8.85 -4.10 9.31
N CYS A 9 8.70 -2.99 8.60
CA CYS A 9 8.93 -2.94 7.14
C CYS A 9 10.41 -3.16 6.78
N CYS A 10 11.35 -2.73 7.63
CA CYS A 10 12.78 -2.88 7.38
C CYS A 10 13.29 -4.32 7.52
N ILE A 11 12.54 -5.20 8.20
CA ILE A 11 12.91 -6.61 8.41
C ILE A 11 11.93 -7.59 7.73
N SER A 12 11.12 -7.11 6.78
CA SER A 12 10.10 -7.93 6.10
C SER A 12 10.44 -8.29 4.66
N GLY A 13 11.67 -8.08 4.23
CA GLY A 13 12.15 -8.48 2.90
C GLY A 13 11.57 -7.65 1.75
N TYR A 14 11.20 -6.40 2.01
CA TYR A 14 10.73 -5.52 0.94
C TYR A 14 11.89 -4.94 0.14
N SER A 15 11.78 -4.98 -1.18
CA SER A 15 12.61 -4.15 -2.06
C SER A 15 12.13 -2.70 -2.01
N ILE A 16 13.07 -1.78 -1.85
CA ILE A 16 12.76 -0.35 -1.73
C ILE A 16 12.86 0.30 -3.09
N GLN A 17 11.75 0.84 -3.58
CA GLN A 17 11.69 1.62 -4.81
C GLN A 17 12.18 3.04 -4.54
N LEU A 18 13.04 3.55 -5.43
CA LEU A 18 13.54 4.92 -5.42
C LEU A 18 13.17 5.61 -6.74
N ARG A 19 12.67 6.82 -6.61
CA ARG A 19 12.33 7.69 -7.74
C ARG A 19 13.49 8.64 -8.00
N PRO A 20 13.62 9.24 -9.21
CA PRO A 20 14.62 10.28 -9.46
C PRO A 20 14.59 11.44 -8.48
N GLN A 21 13.39 11.75 -7.95
CA GLN A 21 13.15 12.84 -6.98
C GLN A 21 13.61 12.50 -5.55
N ASP A 22 13.94 11.25 -5.25
CA ASP A 22 14.46 10.84 -3.94
C ASP A 22 15.96 11.20 -3.78
N GLU A 23 16.35 12.41 -4.19
CA GLU A 23 17.75 12.87 -4.27
C GLU A 23 18.52 12.69 -2.96
N ARG A 24 17.88 13.02 -1.83
CA ARG A 24 18.50 12.89 -0.51
C ARG A 24 18.78 11.43 -0.15
N ALA A 25 17.86 10.52 -0.45
CA ALA A 25 18.06 9.10 -0.26
C ALA A 25 19.14 8.55 -1.19
N LEU A 26 19.10 8.95 -2.48
CA LEU A 26 20.09 8.55 -3.50
C LEU A 26 21.51 8.98 -3.13
N ALA A 27 21.68 10.16 -2.53
CA ALA A 27 22.98 10.64 -2.05
C ALA A 27 23.51 9.87 -0.83
N ARG A 28 22.66 9.14 -0.10
CA ARG A 28 23.04 8.42 1.12
C ARG A 28 23.16 6.91 0.93
N ILE A 29 22.51 6.36 -0.06
CA ILE A 29 22.54 4.93 -0.35
C ILE A 29 23.72 4.63 -1.27
N PRO A 30 24.62 3.69 -0.91
CA PRO A 30 25.71 3.27 -1.79
C PRO A 30 25.20 2.84 -3.17
N ALA A 31 25.84 3.35 -4.23
CA ALA A 31 25.39 3.13 -5.61
C ALA A 31 25.36 1.64 -6.00
N GLU A 32 26.27 0.84 -5.44
CA GLU A 32 26.34 -0.62 -5.64
C GLU A 32 25.14 -1.39 -5.11
N LEU A 33 24.34 -0.78 -4.23
CA LEU A 33 23.10 -1.38 -3.71
C LEU A 33 21.88 -1.05 -4.58
N LEU A 34 22.04 -0.20 -5.58
CA LEU A 34 20.99 0.31 -6.44
C LEU A 34 21.05 -0.33 -7.82
N VAL A 35 19.92 -0.85 -8.29
CA VAL A 35 19.76 -1.38 -9.64
C VAL A 35 18.57 -0.72 -10.33
N GLN A 36 18.57 -0.68 -11.66
CA GLN A 36 17.42 -0.19 -12.44
C GLN A 36 16.17 -0.98 -12.06
N ALA A 37 15.11 -0.30 -11.69
CA ALA A 37 13.85 -0.94 -11.33
C ALA A 37 13.20 -1.61 -12.55
N PRO A 38 12.97 -2.93 -12.55
CA PRO A 38 12.37 -3.63 -13.69
C PRO A 38 10.97 -3.10 -14.01
N GLY A 39 10.73 -2.79 -15.29
CA GLY A 39 9.42 -2.30 -15.76
C GLY A 39 9.14 -0.82 -15.47
N PHE A 40 10.09 -0.08 -14.89
CA PHE A 40 9.96 1.35 -14.62
C PHE A 40 10.79 2.20 -15.58
N PRO A 41 10.44 3.48 -15.78
CA PRO A 41 11.21 4.40 -16.59
C PRO A 41 12.65 4.53 -16.10
N ARG A 42 13.56 4.96 -17.01
CA ARG A 42 14.97 5.20 -16.68
C ARG A 42 15.10 6.17 -15.48
N GLY A 43 16.01 5.85 -14.56
CA GLY A 43 16.25 6.62 -13.35
C GLY A 43 15.42 6.15 -12.12
N HIS A 44 14.44 5.28 -12.32
CA HIS A 44 13.81 4.59 -11.19
C HIS A 44 14.70 3.41 -10.78
N LEU A 45 15.11 3.42 -9.53
CA LEU A 45 16.02 2.41 -8.97
C LEU A 45 15.30 1.56 -7.92
N THR A 46 15.88 0.42 -7.61
CA THR A 46 15.44 -0.42 -6.50
C THR A 46 16.64 -0.89 -5.69
N MET A 47 16.47 -0.93 -4.39
CA MET A 47 17.42 -1.52 -3.45
C MET A 47 16.81 -2.81 -2.90
N ALA A 48 17.46 -3.95 -3.18
CA ALA A 48 17.05 -5.24 -2.63
C ALA A 48 17.41 -5.33 -1.14
N PRO A 49 16.64 -6.09 -0.33
CA PRO A 49 17.05 -6.39 1.04
C PRO A 49 18.32 -7.26 1.05
N ARG A 50 18.95 -7.37 2.20
CA ARG A 50 19.99 -8.37 2.46
C ARG A 50 19.44 -9.80 2.31
N PRO A 51 20.29 -10.84 2.19
CA PRO A 51 19.84 -12.24 2.10
C PRO A 51 18.96 -12.71 3.27
N ASP A 52 19.15 -12.11 4.45
CA ASP A 52 18.33 -12.35 5.65
C ASP A 52 16.97 -11.62 5.63
N GLY A 53 16.66 -10.89 4.55
CA GLY A 53 15.43 -10.12 4.40
C GLY A 53 15.45 -8.75 5.08
N VAL A 54 16.57 -8.33 5.63
CA VAL A 54 16.71 -7.05 6.32
C VAL A 54 17.10 -5.95 5.32
N CYS A 55 16.51 -4.76 5.46
CA CYS A 55 16.87 -3.59 4.66
C CYS A 55 18.37 -3.26 4.80
N GLN A 56 19.04 -2.95 3.69
CA GLN A 56 20.46 -2.59 3.67
C GLN A 56 20.79 -1.42 4.62
N MET A 57 19.85 -0.48 4.77
CA MET A 57 20.02 0.73 5.58
C MET A 57 19.60 0.55 7.05
N LEU A 58 19.31 -0.68 7.49
CA LEU A 58 19.03 -0.96 8.91
C LEU A 58 20.33 -1.41 9.60
N ASP A 59 20.77 -0.64 10.58
CA ASP A 59 21.93 -0.96 11.42
C ASP A 59 21.57 -0.77 12.91
N ALA A 60 22.01 -1.69 13.77
CA ALA A 60 21.75 -1.68 15.21
C ALA A 60 20.27 -1.35 15.56
N GLY A 61 19.32 -1.86 14.76
CA GLY A 61 17.88 -1.64 14.96
C GLY A 61 17.38 -0.24 14.56
N LYS A 62 18.18 0.56 13.87
CA LYS A 62 17.82 1.90 13.41
C LYS A 62 18.11 2.09 11.94
N CYS A 63 17.24 2.86 11.26
CA CYS A 63 17.47 3.25 9.87
C CYS A 63 18.57 4.33 9.83
N THR A 64 19.70 4.05 9.17
CA THR A 64 20.86 4.97 9.05
C THR A 64 20.55 6.22 8.22
N ILE A 65 19.51 6.18 7.42
CA ILE A 65 19.05 7.29 6.58
C ILE A 65 17.64 7.76 6.96
N TYR A 66 17.22 7.62 8.23
CA TYR A 66 15.81 7.84 8.64
C TYR A 66 15.27 9.21 8.21
N ALA A 67 16.06 10.28 8.33
CA ALA A 67 15.67 11.63 7.92
C ALA A 67 15.59 11.82 6.39
N ASP A 68 16.34 11.00 5.63
CA ASP A 68 16.51 11.07 4.19
C ASP A 68 15.85 9.89 3.47
N ARG A 69 14.90 9.21 4.14
CA ARG A 69 14.19 8.04 3.57
C ARG A 69 13.54 8.36 2.24
N PRO A 70 13.59 7.43 1.26
CA PRO A 70 12.88 7.61 0.00
C PRO A 70 11.37 7.70 0.22
N GLN A 71 10.66 8.29 -0.74
CA GLN A 71 9.22 8.50 -0.68
C GLN A 71 8.46 7.19 -0.43
N THR A 72 8.89 6.08 -1.02
CA THR A 72 8.31 4.75 -0.77
C THR A 72 8.28 4.37 0.72
N CYS A 73 9.34 4.74 1.48
CA CYS A 73 9.37 4.48 2.93
C CYS A 73 8.50 5.46 3.72
N LEU A 74 8.32 6.69 3.21
CA LEU A 74 7.45 7.69 3.83
C LEU A 74 5.97 7.36 3.62
N ASP A 75 5.62 6.87 2.43
CA ASP A 75 4.26 6.52 2.03
C ASP A 75 3.79 5.18 2.63
N TYR A 76 4.73 4.31 3.03
CA TYR A 76 4.35 3.01 3.55
C TYR A 76 3.63 3.12 4.90
N ASP A 77 2.38 2.69 4.92
CA ASP A 77 1.54 2.66 6.12
C ASP A 77 0.88 1.28 6.29
N CYS A 78 1.36 0.48 7.25
CA CYS A 78 0.80 -0.85 7.51
C CYS A 78 -0.63 -0.82 8.07
N ARG A 79 -1.17 0.33 8.48
CA ARG A 79 -2.58 0.46 8.90
C ARG A 79 -3.56 0.19 7.77
N ILE A 80 -3.12 0.31 6.50
CA ILE A 80 -3.95 -0.04 5.34
C ILE A 80 -4.48 -1.47 5.42
N PHE A 81 -3.69 -2.39 5.95
CA PHE A 81 -4.12 -3.79 6.10
C PHE A 81 -5.21 -3.92 7.16
N THR A 82 -5.07 -3.23 8.31
CA THR A 82 -6.13 -3.19 9.32
C THR A 82 -7.40 -2.56 8.76
N ALA A 83 -7.28 -1.44 8.03
CA ALA A 83 -8.41 -0.76 7.41
C ALA A 83 -9.15 -1.65 6.39
N ALA A 84 -8.41 -2.46 5.64
CA ALA A 84 -8.98 -3.36 4.63
C ALA A 84 -9.35 -4.75 5.18
N GLY A 85 -9.13 -5.03 6.47
CA GLY A 85 -9.38 -6.35 7.06
C GLY A 85 -8.51 -7.45 6.47
N LEU A 86 -7.25 -7.13 6.11
CA LEU A 86 -6.31 -8.04 5.45
C LEU A 86 -5.08 -8.30 6.32
N GLU A 87 -4.42 -9.41 6.05
CA GLU A 87 -3.05 -9.66 6.49
C GLU A 87 -2.07 -9.20 5.40
N ALA A 88 -0.91 -8.69 5.82
CA ALA A 88 0.14 -8.26 4.90
C ALA A 88 0.89 -9.44 4.27
N GLY A 89 0.74 -10.65 4.83
CA GLY A 89 1.48 -11.84 4.43
C GLY A 89 2.94 -11.83 4.87
N LYS A 90 3.28 -11.00 5.86
CA LYS A 90 4.61 -10.88 6.48
C LYS A 90 4.44 -10.91 7.99
N THR A 91 4.92 -11.96 8.66
CA THR A 91 4.68 -12.23 10.09
C THR A 91 4.92 -11.03 11.00
N VAL A 92 6.00 -10.26 10.76
CA VAL A 92 6.34 -9.09 11.59
C VAL A 92 5.34 -7.97 11.38
N ILE A 93 4.94 -7.71 10.12
CA ILE A 93 3.93 -6.71 9.79
C ILE A 93 2.57 -7.14 10.33
N ASP A 94 2.17 -8.41 10.15
CA ASP A 94 0.88 -8.93 10.61
C ASP A 94 0.75 -8.83 12.13
N ARG A 95 1.84 -9.06 12.87
CA ARG A 95 1.87 -8.83 14.32
C ARG A 95 1.57 -7.36 14.67
N ARG A 96 2.11 -6.42 13.90
CA ARG A 96 1.87 -4.99 14.10
C ARG A 96 0.47 -4.60 13.67
N VAL A 97 0.00 -5.09 12.53
CA VAL A 97 -1.35 -4.88 11.98
C VAL A 97 -2.42 -5.26 13.01
N ARG A 98 -2.27 -6.40 13.69
CA ARG A 98 -3.21 -6.85 14.73
C ARG A 98 -3.27 -5.97 15.98
N GLN A 99 -2.31 -5.08 16.18
CA GLN A 99 -2.30 -4.13 17.31
C GLN A 99 -3.09 -2.86 17.01
N TRP A 100 -3.33 -2.52 15.75
CA TRP A 100 -4.06 -1.33 15.38
C TRP A 100 -5.54 -1.44 15.74
N ARG A 101 -6.09 -0.34 16.27
CA ARG A 101 -7.52 -0.18 16.55
C ARG A 101 -7.95 1.19 16.03
N PHE A 102 -9.06 1.23 15.31
CA PHE A 102 -9.66 2.48 14.86
C PHE A 102 -10.73 2.94 15.84
N THR A 103 -10.83 4.25 16.00
CA THR A 103 -11.93 4.93 16.67
C THR A 103 -12.72 5.70 15.64
N TYR A 104 -14.00 5.85 15.85
CA TYR A 104 -14.92 6.47 14.90
C TYR A 104 -15.58 7.66 15.60
N PRO A 105 -15.04 8.89 15.45
CA PRO A 105 -15.62 10.10 16.03
C PRO A 105 -17.04 10.36 15.54
N THR A 106 -17.34 10.01 14.28
CA THR A 106 -18.65 10.17 13.68
C THR A 106 -19.20 8.85 13.12
N ARG A 107 -20.51 8.84 12.82
CA ARG A 107 -21.13 7.73 12.09
C ARG A 107 -20.54 7.60 10.68
N ALA A 108 -20.28 8.70 10.01
CA ALA A 108 -19.69 8.70 8.67
C ALA A 108 -18.30 8.03 8.64
N ASP A 109 -17.47 8.22 9.67
CA ASP A 109 -16.17 7.54 9.78
C ASP A 109 -16.32 6.01 9.85
N ARG A 110 -17.32 5.53 10.58
CA ARG A 110 -17.64 4.11 10.65
C ARG A 110 -18.13 3.57 9.31
N GLU A 111 -19.07 4.27 8.68
CA GLU A 111 -19.61 3.90 7.36
C GLU A 111 -18.51 3.86 6.29
N ALA A 112 -17.58 4.82 6.32
CA ALA A 112 -16.42 4.82 5.42
C ALA A 112 -15.52 3.60 5.66
N HIS A 113 -15.25 3.23 6.92
CA HIS A 113 -14.45 2.04 7.21
C HIS A 113 -15.18 0.75 6.77
N ASP A 114 -16.48 0.62 7.04
CA ASP A 114 -17.27 -0.53 6.62
C ASP A 114 -17.26 -0.65 5.08
N ALA A 115 -17.31 0.48 4.36
CA ALA A 115 -17.20 0.53 2.91
C ALA A 115 -15.80 0.10 2.41
N VAL A 116 -14.72 0.46 3.10
CA VAL A 116 -13.35 -0.05 2.79
C VAL A 116 -13.27 -1.57 2.96
N LEU A 117 -13.86 -2.11 4.03
CA LEU A 117 -13.91 -3.56 4.27
C LEU A 117 -14.71 -4.28 3.16
N ALA A 118 -15.86 -3.72 2.76
CA ALA A 118 -16.69 -4.25 1.67
C ALA A 118 -15.93 -4.22 0.35
N ALA A 119 -15.26 -3.11 0.01
CA ALA A 119 -14.43 -2.98 -1.18
C ALA A 119 -13.31 -4.03 -1.22
N ALA A 120 -12.56 -4.19 -0.12
CA ALA A 120 -11.48 -5.17 -0.04
C ALA A 120 -12.00 -6.61 -0.20
N SER A 121 -13.12 -6.94 0.42
CA SER A 121 -13.79 -8.23 0.29
C SER A 121 -14.23 -8.50 -1.15
N PHE A 122 -14.85 -7.52 -1.81
CA PHE A 122 -15.27 -7.61 -3.20
C PHE A 122 -14.08 -7.83 -4.13
N ILE A 123 -13.05 -6.98 -4.05
CA ILE A 123 -11.84 -7.07 -4.89
C ILE A 123 -11.20 -8.45 -4.76
N ARG A 124 -11.14 -9.01 -3.54
CA ARG A 124 -10.55 -10.31 -3.28
C ARG A 124 -11.39 -11.46 -3.84
N SER A 125 -12.71 -11.43 -3.66
CA SER A 125 -13.61 -12.55 -3.97
C SER A 125 -14.12 -12.54 -5.41
N LYS A 126 -14.20 -11.36 -6.07
CA LYS A 126 -14.82 -11.17 -7.38
C LYS A 126 -13.83 -10.80 -8.49
N ARG A 127 -12.61 -11.34 -8.43
CA ARG A 127 -11.52 -11.03 -9.39
C ARG A 127 -11.94 -11.25 -10.85
N GLY A 128 -12.70 -12.31 -11.13
CA GLY A 128 -13.15 -12.64 -12.48
C GLY A 128 -14.11 -11.62 -13.10
N SER A 129 -14.72 -10.74 -12.28
CA SER A 129 -15.62 -9.68 -12.75
C SER A 129 -14.88 -8.43 -13.22
N PHE A 130 -13.57 -8.33 -12.94
CA PHE A 130 -12.77 -7.16 -13.33
C PHE A 130 -12.41 -7.19 -14.83
N PRO A 131 -12.49 -6.05 -15.52
CA PRO A 131 -12.08 -5.96 -16.93
C PRO A 131 -10.64 -6.44 -17.12
N ALA A 132 -10.43 -7.31 -18.13
CA ALA A 132 -9.12 -7.87 -18.48
C ALA A 132 -8.37 -8.56 -17.29
N ASN A 133 -9.09 -9.11 -16.31
CA ASN A 133 -8.55 -9.75 -15.11
C ASN A 133 -7.54 -8.87 -14.33
N ARG A 134 -7.72 -7.54 -14.33
CA ARG A 134 -6.80 -6.57 -13.73
C ARG A 134 -7.02 -6.34 -12.24
N ALA A 135 -7.73 -7.20 -11.54
CA ALA A 135 -7.82 -7.11 -10.08
C ALA A 135 -6.46 -7.38 -9.44
N PRO A 136 -6.05 -6.56 -8.44
CA PRO A 136 -4.82 -6.85 -7.69
C PRO A 136 -4.94 -8.18 -6.96
N THR A 137 -3.82 -8.91 -6.86
CA THR A 137 -3.73 -10.19 -6.15
C THR A 137 -2.96 -10.07 -4.84
N ALA A 138 -2.00 -9.15 -4.78
CA ALA A 138 -1.21 -8.91 -3.57
C ALA A 138 -2.04 -8.15 -2.52
N PRO A 139 -1.91 -8.49 -1.22
CA PRO A 139 -2.64 -7.82 -0.14
C PRO A 139 -2.50 -6.29 -0.15
N THR A 140 -1.29 -5.78 -0.40
CA THR A 140 -1.04 -4.33 -0.51
C THR A 140 -1.86 -3.69 -1.62
N GLY A 141 -1.87 -4.31 -2.81
CA GLY A 141 -2.65 -3.80 -3.95
C GLY A 141 -4.15 -3.80 -3.66
N ILE A 142 -4.67 -4.85 -3.01
CA ILE A 142 -6.07 -4.94 -2.61
C ILE A 142 -6.41 -3.83 -1.61
N ALA A 143 -5.59 -3.65 -0.56
CA ALA A 143 -5.81 -2.65 0.47
C ALA A 143 -5.78 -1.22 -0.10
N VAL A 144 -4.77 -0.91 -0.92
CA VAL A 144 -4.63 0.41 -1.56
C VAL A 144 -5.82 0.69 -2.47
N LEU A 145 -6.21 -0.28 -3.32
CA LEU A 145 -7.36 -0.09 -4.20
C LEU A 145 -8.65 0.10 -3.40
N ALA A 146 -8.89 -0.70 -2.36
CA ALA A 146 -10.08 -0.58 -1.52
C ALA A 146 -10.20 0.81 -0.88
N ILE A 147 -9.09 1.38 -0.40
CA ILE A 147 -9.05 2.72 0.19
C ILE A 147 -9.30 3.82 -0.87
N LYS A 148 -8.88 3.62 -2.11
CA LYS A 148 -9.12 4.59 -3.19
C LYS A 148 -10.57 4.66 -3.66
N VAL A 149 -11.32 3.56 -3.51
CA VAL A 149 -12.62 3.38 -4.20
C VAL A 149 -13.77 3.02 -3.24
N TYR A 150 -13.59 3.20 -1.94
CA TYR A 150 -14.59 2.82 -0.95
C TYR A 150 -15.93 3.56 -1.12
N ASP A 151 -15.92 4.75 -1.71
CA ASP A 151 -17.10 5.56 -2.03
C ASP A 151 -18.08 4.82 -2.95
N VAL A 152 -17.62 3.94 -3.82
CA VAL A 152 -18.48 3.04 -4.63
C VAL A 152 -19.39 2.19 -3.74
N PHE A 153 -18.97 1.86 -2.53
CA PHE A 153 -19.70 1.03 -1.56
C PHE A 153 -20.49 1.84 -0.53
N LEU A 154 -20.36 3.17 -0.53
CA LEU A 154 -21.25 4.06 0.22
C LEU A 154 -22.56 4.33 -0.52
N ASP A 155 -22.60 4.07 -1.83
CA ASP A 155 -23.80 4.26 -2.65
C ASP A 155 -24.84 3.18 -2.32
N PRO A 156 -26.03 3.55 -1.80
CA PRO A 156 -27.11 2.58 -1.54
C PRO A 156 -27.53 1.78 -2.78
N GLY A 157 -27.34 2.33 -3.97
CA GLY A 157 -27.63 1.66 -5.25
C GLY A 157 -26.63 0.54 -5.60
N ALA A 158 -25.49 0.45 -4.90
CA ALA A 158 -24.49 -0.60 -5.15
C ALA A 158 -25.05 -2.01 -4.92
N VAL A 159 -26.01 -2.18 -4.02
CA VAL A 159 -26.62 -3.47 -3.69
C VAL A 159 -27.41 -4.08 -4.86
N SER A 160 -27.91 -3.26 -5.77
CA SER A 160 -28.67 -3.72 -6.94
C SER A 160 -27.81 -3.92 -8.21
N ARG A 161 -26.51 -3.59 -8.17
CA ARG A 161 -25.59 -3.73 -9.29
C ARG A 161 -25.05 -5.16 -9.40
N SER A 162 -24.83 -5.61 -10.62
CA SER A 162 -24.08 -6.84 -10.88
C SER A 162 -22.60 -6.71 -10.47
N ASP A 163 -21.93 -7.84 -10.22
CA ASP A 163 -20.50 -7.87 -9.90
C ASP A 163 -19.64 -7.15 -10.97
N THR A 164 -20.02 -7.27 -12.25
CA THR A 164 -19.32 -6.62 -13.37
C THR A 164 -19.50 -5.10 -13.36
N GLU A 165 -20.70 -4.61 -13.06
CA GLU A 165 -20.95 -3.16 -12.91
C GLU A 165 -20.19 -2.56 -11.73
N ILE A 166 -20.14 -3.25 -10.60
CA ILE A 166 -19.34 -2.83 -9.43
C ILE A 166 -17.86 -2.81 -9.81
N ALA A 167 -17.34 -3.86 -10.45
CA ALA A 167 -15.93 -3.91 -10.85
C ALA A 167 -15.56 -2.79 -11.84
N THR A 168 -16.47 -2.43 -12.75
CA THR A 168 -16.29 -1.31 -13.67
C THR A 168 -16.25 0.02 -12.92
N ALA A 169 -17.19 0.24 -11.99
CA ALA A 169 -17.21 1.45 -11.15
C ALA A 169 -15.93 1.59 -10.30
N ILE A 170 -15.39 0.49 -9.75
CA ILE A 170 -14.10 0.47 -9.05
C ILE A 170 -12.96 0.95 -9.95
N VAL A 171 -12.89 0.46 -11.19
CA VAL A 171 -11.83 0.85 -12.14
C VAL A 171 -11.93 2.33 -12.48
N GLU A 172 -13.14 2.86 -12.69
CA GLU A 172 -13.38 4.27 -12.99
C GLU A 172 -13.04 5.16 -11.81
N ALA A 173 -13.50 4.82 -10.59
CA ALA A 173 -13.19 5.54 -9.36
C ALA A 173 -11.67 5.59 -9.09
N SER A 174 -10.96 4.48 -9.30
CA SER A 174 -9.50 4.45 -9.15
C SER A 174 -8.80 5.38 -10.14
N ARG A 175 -9.24 5.45 -11.40
CA ARG A 175 -8.68 6.37 -12.39
C ARG A 175 -8.90 7.82 -12.03
N THR A 176 -10.10 8.14 -11.55
CA THR A 176 -10.46 9.50 -11.10
C THR A 176 -9.61 9.92 -9.91
N PHE A 177 -9.43 9.04 -8.92
CA PHE A 177 -8.55 9.27 -7.78
C PHE A 177 -7.12 9.57 -8.22
N ASP A 178 -6.55 8.74 -9.10
CA ASP A 178 -5.18 8.88 -9.57
C ASP A 178 -4.98 10.16 -10.40
N ALA A 179 -5.97 10.58 -11.17
CA ALA A 179 -5.94 11.86 -11.89
C ALA A 179 -6.00 13.07 -10.95
N GLY A 180 -6.81 13.00 -9.89
CA GLY A 180 -6.91 14.07 -8.88
C GLY A 180 -5.68 14.22 -8.00
N ALA A 181 -4.92 13.13 -7.78
CA ALA A 181 -3.70 13.14 -6.97
C ALA A 181 -2.46 13.71 -7.68
N GLN A 182 -2.56 14.06 -8.97
CA GLN A 182 -1.47 14.64 -9.79
C GLN A 182 -1.47 16.16 -9.83
N HIS A 183 -2.40 16.80 -9.13
CA HIS A 183 -2.52 18.27 -8.99
C HIS A 183 -2.29 18.70 -7.56
#